data_4aef4237fa357cd319bfa0f8d705a61b
#
_entry.id   4aef4237fa357cd319bfa0f8d705a61b
#
_cell.length_a   1.000
_cell.length_b   1.000
_cell.length_c   1.000
_cell.angle_alpha   90.00
_cell.angle_beta   90.00
_cell.angle_gamma   90.00
#
_symmetry.space_group_name_H-M   'P 1'
#
loop_
_entity.id
_entity.type
_entity.pdbx_description
1 polymer ?
#
loop_
_entity_poly.entity_id
_entity_poly.type
_entity_poly.pdbx_seq_one_letter_code
_entity_poly.pdbx_strand_id
1 'polypeptide(L)'
;MSALAIVINIIENLFIPPFSFGIRFGLANIISLVTLKKTGVKDMLIVVLIRLTLGNLIKGTIFGIPFWISSLGIVLSTIIIIILDKLNASILFTSMMSSIFHTLGQVLVVCFVYSNVNIIILLPVLIVSSLATGVLTGIITKEVLKRI
;
A
#
# COMPACT_ATOMS: atom_id res chain seq x y z
N MET A 1 7.73 8.33 12.80
CA MET A 1 6.96 7.39 11.96
C MET A 1 6.86 7.87 10.49
N SER A 2 6.42 9.11 10.22
CA SER A 2 6.28 9.60 8.84
C SER A 2 7.59 9.62 8.04
N ALA A 3 8.70 10.07 8.64
CA ALA A 3 10.01 10.06 7.99
C ALA A 3 10.46 8.64 7.61
N LEU A 4 10.25 7.66 8.49
CA LEU A 4 10.57 6.26 8.24
C LEU A 4 9.72 5.68 7.10
N ALA A 5 8.44 6.07 7.01
CA ALA A 5 7.55 5.69 5.92
C ALA A 5 8.02 6.22 4.56
N ILE A 6 8.53 7.45 4.54
CA ILE A 6 9.08 8.09 3.34
C ILE A 6 10.37 7.39 2.90
N VAL A 7 11.28 7.14 3.85
CA VAL A 7 12.56 6.45 3.57
C VAL A 7 12.29 5.06 3.02
N ILE A 8 11.40 4.27 3.63
CA ILE A 8 11.04 2.93 3.12
C ILE A 8 10.41 3.02 1.73
N ASN A 9 9.54 4.02 1.48
CA ASN A 9 8.96 4.22 0.15
C ASN A 9 10.02 4.58 -0.90
N ILE A 10 11.03 5.37 -0.55
CA ILE A 10 12.15 5.70 -1.44
C ILE A 10 12.99 4.45 -1.71
N ILE A 11 13.33 3.69 -0.67
CA ILE A 11 14.09 2.44 -0.80
C ILE A 11 13.33 1.43 -1.66
N GLU A 12 12.02 1.23 -1.42
CA GLU A 12 11.17 0.36 -2.23
C GLU A 12 11.21 0.73 -3.72
N ASN A 13 11.24 2.03 -4.04
CA ASN A 13 11.31 2.50 -5.42
C ASN A 13 12.70 2.38 -6.07
N LEU A 14 13.78 2.39 -5.27
CA LEU A 14 15.15 2.21 -5.76
C LEU A 14 15.46 0.76 -6.09
N PHE A 15 14.86 -0.17 -5.34
CA PHE A 15 15.10 -1.62 -5.53
C PHE A 15 14.18 -2.28 -6.54
N ILE A 16 13.09 -1.61 -6.96
CA ILE A 16 12.16 -2.16 -7.95
C ILE A 16 12.51 -1.55 -9.31
N PRO A 17 13.02 -2.35 -10.26
CA PRO A 17 13.26 -1.86 -11.61
C PRO A 17 11.95 -1.44 -12.28
N PRO A 18 11.98 -0.46 -13.21
CA PRO A 18 10.79 0.09 -13.87
C PRO A 18 10.01 -0.92 -14.72
N PHE A 19 10.46 -2.14 -14.81
CA PHE A 19 9.82 -3.26 -15.53
C PHE A 19 8.69 -3.95 -14.75
N SER A 20 8.58 -3.73 -13.46
CA SER A 20 7.51 -4.34 -12.68
C SER A 20 6.25 -3.51 -12.82
N PHE A 21 5.31 -3.91 -13.64
CA PHE A 21 3.97 -3.36 -13.88
C PHE A 21 3.27 -2.75 -12.63
N GLY A 22 3.92 -1.81 -11.94
CA GLY A 22 3.37 -1.18 -10.75
C GLY A 22 3.28 -2.07 -9.50
N ILE A 23 3.89 -3.26 -9.51
CA ILE A 23 3.94 -4.14 -8.34
C ILE A 23 4.81 -3.47 -7.28
N ARG A 24 4.17 -2.85 -6.30
CA ARG A 24 4.84 -2.30 -5.12
C ARG A 24 4.75 -3.32 -4.00
N PHE A 25 5.87 -3.66 -3.40
CA PHE A 25 5.92 -4.66 -2.32
C PHE A 25 5.12 -4.29 -1.08
N GLY A 26 4.55 -3.09 -1.02
CA GLY A 26 3.68 -2.68 0.09
C GLY A 26 4.42 -2.55 1.42
N LEU A 27 5.76 -2.46 1.41
CA LEU A 27 6.56 -2.25 2.64
C LEU A 27 6.08 -1.01 3.40
N ALA A 28 5.62 -0.02 2.69
CA ALA A 28 5.04 1.18 3.27
C ALA A 28 3.73 0.91 4.05
N ASN A 29 3.02 -0.20 3.81
CA ASN A 29 1.87 -0.63 4.60
C ASN A 29 2.26 -1.09 6.01
N ILE A 30 3.50 -1.55 6.22
CA ILE A 30 4.02 -1.92 7.54
C ILE A 30 3.85 -0.73 8.50
N ILE A 31 4.27 0.45 8.07
CA ILE A 31 4.23 1.65 8.94
C ILE A 31 2.80 2.07 9.23
N SER A 32 1.91 1.98 8.22
CA SER A 32 0.50 2.28 8.43
C SER A 32 -0.12 1.34 9.48
N LEU A 33 0.16 0.04 9.42
CA LEU A 33 -0.33 -0.95 10.39
C LEU A 33 0.29 -0.77 11.78
N VAL A 34 1.60 -0.50 11.85
CA VAL A 34 2.29 -0.23 13.12
C VAL A 34 1.73 1.03 13.78
N THR A 35 1.56 2.11 13.00
CA THR A 35 1.00 3.37 13.51
C THR A 35 -0.44 3.17 13.99
N LEU A 36 -1.27 2.45 13.22
CA LEU A 36 -2.64 2.13 13.61
C LEU A 36 -2.71 1.44 14.98
N LYS A 37 -1.89 0.39 15.16
CA LYS A 37 -1.90 -0.39 16.41
C LYS A 37 -1.29 0.35 17.60
N LYS A 38 -0.42 1.31 17.38
CA LYS A 38 0.30 2.03 18.43
C LYS A 38 -0.33 3.36 18.82
N THR A 39 -0.79 4.13 17.84
CA THR A 39 -1.26 5.51 18.03
C THR A 39 -2.70 5.73 17.58
N GLY A 40 -3.25 4.81 16.79
CA GLY A 40 -4.64 4.82 16.36
C GLY A 40 -4.87 5.32 14.93
N VAL A 41 -6.16 5.38 14.55
CA VAL A 41 -6.60 5.65 13.16
C VAL A 41 -6.20 7.05 12.70
N LYS A 42 -6.29 8.07 13.58
CA LYS A 42 -5.98 9.47 13.20
C LYS A 42 -4.54 9.63 12.74
N ASP A 43 -3.61 9.12 13.54
CA ASP A 43 -2.18 9.21 13.22
C ASP A 43 -1.82 8.36 12.00
N MET A 44 -2.44 7.20 11.83
CA MET A 44 -2.30 6.40 10.63
C MET A 44 -2.71 7.18 9.39
N LEU A 45 -3.86 7.86 9.41
CA LEU A 45 -4.33 8.67 8.27
C LEU A 45 -3.35 9.81 7.93
N ILE A 46 -2.82 10.49 8.94
CA ILE A 46 -1.81 11.54 8.74
C ILE A 46 -0.55 10.96 8.07
N VAL A 47 -0.06 9.83 8.55
CA VAL A 47 1.12 9.16 7.96
C VAL A 47 0.86 8.74 6.52
N VAL A 48 -0.32 8.22 6.23
CA VAL A 48 -0.72 7.80 4.87
C VAL A 48 -0.79 8.99 3.93
N LEU A 49 -1.38 10.13 4.35
CA LEU A 49 -1.47 11.35 3.56
C LEU A 49 -0.08 11.96 3.28
N ILE A 50 0.76 12.06 4.31
CA ILE A 50 2.13 12.56 4.17
C ILE A 50 2.92 11.67 3.19
N ARG A 51 2.80 10.36 3.32
CA ARG A 51 3.44 9.40 2.41
C ARG A 51 2.98 9.57 0.96
N LEU A 52 1.69 9.73 0.73
CA LEU A 52 1.13 9.93 -0.60
C LEU A 52 1.65 11.22 -1.24
N THR A 53 1.56 12.33 -0.51
CA THR A 53 1.93 13.65 -1.02
C THR A 53 3.44 13.77 -1.21
N LEU A 54 4.24 13.52 -0.19
CA LEU A 54 5.70 13.65 -0.26
C LEU A 54 6.33 12.59 -1.17
N GLY A 55 5.82 11.36 -1.16
CA GLY A 55 6.33 10.31 -2.04
C GLY A 55 6.15 10.62 -3.53
N ASN A 56 5.05 11.28 -3.92
CA ASN A 56 4.83 11.71 -5.29
C ASN A 56 5.50 13.06 -5.60
N LEU A 57 5.67 13.94 -4.60
CA LEU A 57 6.42 15.19 -4.74
C LEU A 57 7.89 14.93 -5.09
N ILE A 58 8.53 14.05 -4.33
CA ILE A 58 9.95 13.68 -4.54
C ILE A 58 10.17 13.07 -5.92
N LYS A 59 9.19 12.34 -6.44
CA LYS A 59 9.22 11.72 -7.78
C LYS A 59 8.86 12.66 -8.92
N GLY A 60 8.39 13.88 -8.62
CA GLY A 60 7.88 14.80 -9.62
C GLY A 60 6.61 14.31 -10.33
N THR A 61 5.87 13.37 -9.72
CA THR A 61 4.68 12.74 -10.33
C THR A 61 3.37 13.26 -9.75
N ILE A 62 3.38 14.39 -9.05
CA ILE A 62 2.18 15.02 -8.49
C ILE A 62 1.20 15.35 -9.62
N PHE A 63 -0.05 14.95 -9.42
CA PHE A 63 -1.16 15.05 -10.39
C PHE A 63 -0.96 14.29 -11.71
N GLY A 64 0.13 13.54 -11.86
CA GLY A 64 0.31 12.62 -12.98
C GLY A 64 -0.48 11.30 -12.81
N ILE A 65 -0.51 10.49 -13.87
CA ILE A 65 -1.15 9.17 -13.86
C ILE A 65 -0.67 8.29 -12.67
N PRO A 66 0.65 8.22 -12.36
CA PRO A 66 1.13 7.43 -11.23
C PRO A 66 0.60 7.90 -9.87
N PHE A 67 0.30 9.20 -9.73
CA PHE A 67 -0.32 9.75 -8.53
C PHE A 67 -1.73 9.18 -8.33
N TRP A 68 -2.58 9.19 -9.36
CA TRP A 68 -3.94 8.68 -9.29
C TRP A 68 -3.98 7.17 -9.05
N ILE A 69 -3.09 6.40 -9.70
CA ILE A 69 -2.95 4.97 -9.47
C ILE A 69 -2.62 4.70 -7.99
N SER A 70 -1.64 5.42 -7.44
CA SER A 70 -1.24 5.28 -6.04
C SER A 70 -2.33 5.71 -5.08
N SER A 71 -3.02 6.81 -5.38
CA SER A 71 -4.06 7.39 -4.51
C SER A 71 -5.21 6.42 -4.30
N LEU A 72 -5.79 5.89 -5.38
CA LEU A 72 -6.92 4.96 -5.25
C LEU A 72 -6.52 3.67 -4.56
N GLY A 73 -5.33 3.13 -4.87
CA GLY A 73 -4.79 1.96 -4.17
C GLY A 73 -4.64 2.21 -2.66
N ILE A 74 -4.09 3.36 -2.27
CA ILE A 74 -3.92 3.74 -0.87
C ILE A 74 -5.27 3.94 -0.18
N VAL A 75 -6.23 4.62 -0.82
CA VAL A 75 -7.57 4.84 -0.25
C VAL A 75 -8.25 3.52 0.05
N LEU A 76 -8.33 2.62 -0.93
CA LEU A 76 -8.98 1.31 -0.74
C LEU A 76 -8.28 0.47 0.33
N SER A 77 -6.96 0.41 0.32
CA SER A 77 -6.21 -0.34 1.35
C SER A 77 -6.43 0.24 2.74
N THR A 78 -6.47 1.55 2.88
CA THR A 78 -6.69 2.24 4.16
C THR A 78 -8.11 1.98 4.71
N ILE A 79 -9.12 2.02 3.85
CA ILE A 79 -10.51 1.70 4.24
C ILE A 79 -10.58 0.27 4.79
N ILE A 80 -9.99 -0.70 4.09
CA ILE A 80 -9.98 -2.10 4.53
C ILE A 80 -9.23 -2.27 5.84
N ILE A 81 -8.10 -1.61 6.02
CA ILE A 81 -7.35 -1.64 7.29
C ILE A 81 -8.24 -1.16 8.45
N ILE A 82 -8.96 -0.06 8.28
CA ILE A 82 -9.84 0.50 9.33
C ILE A 82 -11.02 -0.44 9.63
N ILE A 83 -11.63 -1.01 8.60
CA ILE A 83 -12.75 -1.94 8.77
C ILE A 83 -12.30 -3.19 9.53
N LEU A 84 -11.19 -3.80 9.11
CA LEU A 84 -10.68 -5.02 9.71
C LEU A 84 -10.13 -4.79 11.13
N ASP A 85 -9.60 -3.61 11.41
CA ASP A 85 -9.19 -3.24 12.76
C ASP A 85 -10.40 -3.16 13.71
N LYS A 86 -11.50 -2.55 13.28
CA LYS A 86 -12.77 -2.54 14.05
C LYS A 86 -13.36 -3.94 14.29
N LEU A 87 -13.12 -4.87 13.37
CA LEU A 87 -13.53 -6.26 13.49
C LEU A 87 -12.54 -7.11 14.31
N ASN A 88 -11.50 -6.50 14.90
CA ASN A 88 -10.45 -7.20 15.65
C ASN A 88 -9.76 -8.31 14.84
N ALA A 89 -9.64 -8.15 13.53
CA ALA A 89 -8.98 -9.11 12.68
C ALA A 89 -7.48 -9.21 12.99
N SER A 90 -6.88 -10.37 12.71
CA SER A 90 -5.44 -10.56 12.90
C SER A 90 -4.62 -9.62 12.01
N ILE A 91 -3.45 -9.18 12.49
CA ILE A 91 -2.54 -8.29 11.76
C ILE A 91 -2.17 -8.89 10.40
N LEU A 92 -1.92 -10.20 10.37
CA LEU A 92 -1.57 -10.90 9.14
C LEU A 92 -2.71 -10.84 8.12
N PHE A 93 -3.93 -11.13 8.54
CA PHE A 93 -5.12 -11.07 7.68
C PHE A 93 -5.38 -9.64 7.18
N THR A 94 -5.27 -8.65 8.07
CA THR A 94 -5.42 -7.24 7.71
C THR A 94 -4.38 -6.81 6.67
N SER A 95 -3.13 -7.24 6.82
CA SER A 95 -2.06 -6.96 5.88
C SER A 95 -2.32 -7.58 4.50
N MET A 96 -2.73 -8.85 4.45
CA MET A 96 -3.06 -9.55 3.21
C MET A 96 -4.21 -8.86 2.47
N MET A 97 -5.32 -8.58 3.16
CA MET A 97 -6.47 -7.90 2.58
C MET A 97 -6.13 -6.49 2.10
N SER A 98 -5.39 -5.73 2.89
CA SER A 98 -4.97 -4.38 2.48
C SER A 98 -4.11 -4.39 1.21
N SER A 99 -3.25 -5.39 1.04
CA SER A 99 -2.42 -5.54 -0.16
C SER A 99 -3.25 -5.87 -1.40
N ILE A 100 -4.24 -6.77 -1.26
CA ILE A 100 -5.18 -7.10 -2.35
C ILE A 100 -5.97 -5.85 -2.78
N PHE A 101 -6.57 -5.15 -1.83
CA PHE A 101 -7.39 -3.97 -2.13
C PHE A 101 -6.55 -2.81 -2.67
N HIS A 102 -5.30 -2.69 -2.23
CA HIS A 102 -4.35 -1.76 -2.82
C HIS A 102 -4.13 -2.06 -4.31
N THR A 103 -3.85 -3.30 -4.65
CA THR A 103 -3.65 -3.76 -6.03
C THR A 103 -4.91 -3.58 -6.87
N LEU A 104 -6.08 -3.93 -6.33
CA LEU A 104 -7.36 -3.71 -7.01
C LEU A 104 -7.58 -2.22 -7.33
N GLY A 105 -7.32 -1.32 -6.38
CA GLY A 105 -7.41 0.11 -6.60
C GLY A 105 -6.48 0.62 -7.71
N GLN A 106 -5.26 0.10 -7.76
CA GLN A 106 -4.32 0.44 -8.83
C GLN A 106 -4.81 -0.04 -10.21
N VAL A 107 -5.26 -1.30 -10.31
CA VAL A 107 -5.77 -1.88 -11.55
C VAL A 107 -7.00 -1.11 -12.05
N LEU A 108 -7.92 -0.72 -11.17
CA LEU A 108 -9.09 0.08 -11.55
C LEU A 108 -8.70 1.39 -12.22
N VAL A 109 -7.75 2.13 -11.65
CA VAL A 109 -7.27 3.39 -12.26
C VAL A 109 -6.59 3.13 -13.60
N VAL A 110 -5.76 2.09 -13.69
CA VAL A 110 -5.06 1.74 -14.93
C VAL A 110 -6.06 1.38 -16.02
N CYS A 111 -7.07 0.56 -15.74
CA CYS A 111 -8.12 0.23 -16.70
C CYS A 111 -8.90 1.47 -17.17
N PHE A 112 -9.20 2.39 -16.25
CA PHE A 112 -9.93 3.61 -16.57
C PHE A 112 -9.09 4.56 -17.44
N VAL A 113 -7.82 4.81 -17.06
CA VAL A 113 -6.94 5.75 -17.76
C VAL A 113 -6.56 5.27 -19.15
N TYR A 114 -6.27 3.98 -19.29
CA TYR A 114 -5.86 3.42 -20.59
C TYR A 114 -7.04 2.90 -21.43
N SER A 115 -8.27 2.97 -20.91
CA SER A 115 -9.49 2.46 -21.57
C SER A 115 -9.34 1.04 -22.12
N ASN A 116 -8.49 0.24 -21.47
CA ASN A 116 -8.13 -1.11 -21.91
C ASN A 116 -8.49 -2.14 -20.85
N VAL A 117 -9.61 -2.82 -21.06
CA VAL A 117 -10.13 -3.84 -20.14
C VAL A 117 -9.25 -5.10 -20.14
N ASN A 118 -8.45 -5.33 -21.18
CA ASN A 118 -7.57 -6.51 -21.25
C ASN A 118 -6.52 -6.56 -20.12
N ILE A 119 -6.25 -5.45 -19.46
CA ILE A 119 -5.36 -5.38 -18.28
C ILE A 119 -5.90 -6.25 -17.13
N ILE A 120 -7.22 -6.48 -17.07
CA ILE A 120 -7.86 -7.37 -16.09
C ILE A 120 -7.35 -8.82 -16.20
N ILE A 121 -6.86 -9.24 -17.35
CA ILE A 121 -6.26 -10.57 -17.54
C ILE A 121 -5.03 -10.77 -16.64
N LEU A 122 -4.33 -9.70 -16.31
CA LEU A 122 -3.18 -9.74 -15.40
C LEU A 122 -3.58 -9.75 -13.90
N LEU A 123 -4.85 -9.52 -13.61
CA LEU A 123 -5.35 -9.39 -12.24
C LEU A 123 -5.08 -10.63 -11.37
N PRO A 124 -5.26 -11.89 -11.84
CA PRO A 124 -4.94 -13.06 -11.03
C PRO A 124 -3.47 -13.11 -10.59
N VAL A 125 -2.54 -12.80 -11.50
CA VAL A 125 -1.10 -12.77 -11.21
C VAL A 125 -0.78 -11.65 -10.20
N LEU A 126 -1.38 -10.49 -10.38
CA LEU A 126 -1.21 -9.35 -9.47
C LEU A 126 -1.78 -9.64 -8.07
N ILE A 127 -2.92 -10.35 -7.96
CA ILE A 127 -3.48 -10.76 -6.66
C ILE A 127 -2.56 -11.77 -5.97
N VAL A 128 -2.06 -12.77 -6.67
CA VAL A 128 -1.15 -13.75 -6.07
C VAL A 128 0.13 -13.07 -5.56
N SER A 129 0.71 -12.16 -6.33
CA SER A 129 1.88 -11.39 -5.90
C SER A 129 1.57 -10.48 -4.72
N SER A 130 0.39 -9.84 -4.70
CA SER A 130 -0.03 -8.98 -3.59
C SER A 130 -0.32 -9.77 -2.31
N LEU A 131 -0.80 -11.00 -2.42
CA LEU A 131 -0.94 -11.91 -1.28
C LEU A 131 0.42 -12.25 -0.67
N ALA A 132 1.39 -12.63 -1.50
CA ALA A 132 2.74 -12.94 -1.04
C ALA A 132 3.37 -11.74 -0.31
N THR A 133 3.28 -10.55 -0.90
CA THR A 133 3.78 -9.32 -0.26
C THR A 133 2.99 -8.96 0.99
N GLY A 134 1.67 -9.19 1.02
CA GLY A 134 0.82 -8.98 2.19
C GLY A 134 1.18 -9.88 3.37
N VAL A 135 1.53 -11.15 3.10
CA VAL A 135 2.03 -12.07 4.13
C VAL A 135 3.36 -11.58 4.69
N LEU A 136 4.31 -11.23 3.83
CA LEU A 136 5.62 -10.72 4.26
C LEU A 136 5.49 -9.45 5.12
N THR A 137 4.72 -8.48 4.66
CA THR A 137 4.49 -7.23 5.40
C THR A 137 3.75 -7.47 6.72
N GLY A 138 2.82 -8.43 6.76
CA GLY A 138 2.11 -8.83 7.97
C GLY A 138 3.02 -9.47 9.01
N ILE A 139 3.92 -10.36 8.59
CA ILE A 139 4.91 -11.00 9.47
C ILE A 139 5.86 -9.94 10.04
N ILE A 140 6.41 -9.07 9.19
CA ILE A 140 7.31 -7.99 9.60
C ILE A 140 6.59 -7.04 10.58
N THR A 141 5.35 -6.64 10.27
CA THR A 141 4.55 -5.79 11.16
C THR A 141 4.36 -6.41 12.54
N LYS A 142 4.03 -7.72 12.57
CA LYS A 142 3.86 -8.46 13.83
C LYS A 142 5.17 -8.51 14.64
N GLU A 143 6.29 -8.73 13.97
CA GLU A 143 7.60 -8.77 14.64
C GLU A 143 8.03 -7.38 15.15
N VAL A 144 7.81 -6.34 14.36
CA VAL A 144 8.08 -4.95 14.77
C VAL A 144 7.24 -4.58 15.99
N LEU A 145 5.95 -4.92 16.00
CA LEU A 145 5.04 -4.62 17.13
C LEU A 145 5.42 -5.35 18.42
N LYS A 146 6.12 -6.49 18.35
CA LYS A 146 6.63 -7.18 19.54
C LYS A 146 7.85 -6.50 20.17
N ARG A 147 8.61 -5.75 19.36
CA ARG A 147 9.87 -5.13 19.80
C ARG A 147 9.72 -3.67 20.24
N ILE A 148 8.58 -3.08 19.99
CA ILE A 148 8.27 -1.67 20.34
C ILE A 148 7.18 -1.62 21.42
#